data_3d6b43b4913679ac63f413d93027a8ba
#
_entry.id   3d6b43b4913679ac63f413d93027a8ba
#
_cell.length_a   1.000
_cell.length_b   1.000
_cell.length_c   1.000
_cell.angle_alpha   90.00
_cell.angle_beta   90.00
_cell.angle_gamma   90.00
#
_symmetry.space_group_name_H-M   'P 1'
#
loop_
_entity.id
_entity.type
_entity.pdbx_description
1 polymer ?
#
loop_
_entity_poly.entity_id
_entity_poly.type
_entity_poly.pdbx_seq_one_letter_code
_entity_poly.pdbx_strand_id
1 'polypeptide(L)'
;MDISVVVPLLNESESLPELCSRIAAVMHDEGLSYEILLIDDGSTDASWDVIKSLRESDPCVHGIRFRRNYGKSAALYCGFDRAEGDIVVTMDADLQDAPEEIPQMRRMILEEGFDLVSGWKKHRKDTALTKNLPSKLYNATARCITGIKLHDMNCGLKAYRSEVVKSIEVYGEMHRYIPYLAKNAGFKRIGEKAVHHEKRKYGKSKFGLERFVNGFLDLQTLSFLTRFGKDPMHFFGYSGLLMFLVGFVMTVWIIAAKLIHQAQGLKFRAVTDQPLFYLALLAVVLGVMLFLAGLLGEMIARSAPERNHYNIKEEI
;
A
#
# COMPACT_ATOMS: atom_id res chain seq x y z
N MET A 1 4.94 19.01 -19.22
CA MET A 1 3.49 19.03 -18.87
C MET A 1 3.36 19.32 -17.37
N ASP A 2 2.41 20.18 -16.94
CA ASP A 2 2.36 20.57 -15.53
C ASP A 2 1.74 19.48 -14.64
N ILE A 3 0.64 18.87 -15.07
CA ILE A 3 -0.14 17.94 -14.23
C ILE A 3 -0.59 16.70 -15.02
N SER A 4 -0.40 15.52 -14.40
CA SER A 4 -1.08 14.27 -14.80
C SER A 4 -2.10 13.89 -13.73
N VAL A 5 -3.38 13.75 -14.11
CA VAL A 5 -4.44 13.29 -13.20
C VAL A 5 -4.72 11.81 -13.47
N VAL A 6 -4.34 10.94 -12.54
CA VAL A 6 -4.52 9.49 -12.62
C VAL A 6 -5.81 9.08 -11.91
N VAL A 7 -6.75 8.53 -12.66
CA VAL A 7 -8.07 8.14 -12.18
C VAL A 7 -8.28 6.64 -12.39
N PRO A 8 -8.05 5.80 -11.38
CA PRO A 8 -8.43 4.39 -11.44
C PRO A 8 -9.96 4.24 -11.32
N LEU A 9 -10.53 3.41 -12.17
CA LEU A 9 -11.98 3.22 -12.23
C LEU A 9 -12.40 1.76 -12.46
N LEU A 10 -13.62 1.45 -11.99
CA LEU A 10 -14.29 0.16 -12.24
C LEU A 10 -15.79 0.35 -12.17
N ASN A 11 -16.47 0.28 -13.33
CA ASN A 11 -17.91 0.49 -13.48
C ASN A 11 -18.37 1.86 -12.95
N GLU A 12 -17.86 2.91 -13.57
CA GLU A 12 -18.10 4.32 -13.20
C GLU A 12 -18.54 5.17 -14.43
N SER A 13 -19.24 4.55 -15.38
CA SER A 13 -19.66 5.19 -16.65
C SER A 13 -20.44 6.49 -16.46
N GLU A 14 -21.24 6.61 -15.39
CA GLU A 14 -22.11 7.77 -15.13
C GLU A 14 -21.33 8.98 -14.59
N SER A 15 -20.22 8.76 -13.88
CA SER A 15 -19.45 9.82 -13.21
C SER A 15 -18.36 10.44 -14.08
N LEU A 16 -17.82 9.68 -15.04
CA LEU A 16 -16.66 10.08 -15.83
C LEU A 16 -16.84 11.39 -16.61
N PRO A 17 -17.98 11.64 -17.30
CA PRO A 17 -18.13 12.88 -18.06
C PRO A 17 -18.08 14.14 -17.17
N GLU A 18 -18.75 14.10 -16.03
CA GLU A 18 -18.75 15.21 -15.07
C GLU A 18 -17.37 15.40 -14.45
N LEU A 19 -16.67 14.32 -14.08
CA LEU A 19 -15.33 14.37 -13.51
C LEU A 19 -14.34 15.00 -14.47
N CYS A 20 -14.27 14.52 -15.72
CA CYS A 20 -13.34 15.04 -16.72
C CYS A 20 -13.62 16.52 -17.02
N SER A 21 -14.91 16.90 -17.14
CA SER A 21 -15.30 18.30 -17.35
C SER A 21 -14.86 19.19 -16.20
N ARG A 22 -15.02 18.77 -14.93
CA ARG A 22 -14.57 19.54 -13.75
C ARG A 22 -13.04 19.66 -13.70
N ILE A 23 -12.31 18.57 -14.00
CA ILE A 23 -10.84 18.62 -14.05
C ILE A 23 -10.41 19.61 -15.13
N ALA A 24 -10.93 19.49 -16.34
CA ALA A 24 -10.59 20.37 -17.45
C ALA A 24 -10.87 21.86 -17.13
N ALA A 25 -12.01 22.15 -16.52
CA ALA A 25 -12.35 23.51 -16.11
C ALA A 25 -11.31 24.09 -15.12
N VAL A 26 -10.94 23.32 -14.08
CA VAL A 26 -9.91 23.75 -13.10
C VAL A 26 -8.56 24.00 -13.77
N MET A 27 -8.15 23.12 -14.69
CA MET A 27 -6.86 23.27 -15.39
C MET A 27 -6.85 24.48 -16.32
N HIS A 28 -7.97 24.74 -17.01
CA HIS A 28 -8.13 25.93 -17.85
C HIS A 28 -8.11 27.22 -17.04
N ASP A 29 -8.82 27.25 -15.91
CA ASP A 29 -8.88 28.46 -15.05
C ASP A 29 -7.50 28.81 -14.46
N GLU A 30 -6.66 27.80 -14.18
CA GLU A 30 -5.29 28.01 -13.68
C GLU A 30 -4.24 28.12 -14.81
N GLY A 31 -4.63 27.96 -16.07
CA GLY A 31 -3.73 28.04 -17.24
C GLY A 31 -2.66 26.94 -17.25
N LEU A 32 -2.98 25.74 -16.79
CA LEU A 32 -2.06 24.62 -16.65
C LEU A 32 -2.17 23.65 -17.83
N SER A 33 -1.03 23.15 -18.30
CA SER A 33 -0.98 22.01 -19.21
C SER A 33 -1.22 20.70 -18.45
N TYR A 34 -2.12 19.85 -18.97
CA TYR A 34 -2.55 18.66 -18.23
C TYR A 34 -2.85 17.47 -19.11
N GLU A 35 -2.89 16.30 -18.51
CA GLU A 35 -3.49 15.07 -19.03
C GLU A 35 -4.37 14.41 -17.97
N ILE A 36 -5.36 13.66 -18.43
CA ILE A 36 -6.22 12.83 -17.59
C ILE A 36 -6.02 11.37 -18.01
N LEU A 37 -5.44 10.56 -17.13
CA LEU A 37 -5.20 9.15 -17.35
C LEU A 37 -6.31 8.31 -16.69
N LEU A 38 -7.27 7.84 -17.48
CA LEU A 38 -8.39 7.01 -17.05
C LEU A 38 -7.98 5.53 -17.14
N ILE A 39 -7.77 4.89 -15.99
CA ILE A 39 -7.33 3.50 -15.94
C ILE A 39 -8.51 2.58 -15.58
N ASP A 40 -9.06 1.95 -16.62
CA ASP A 40 -10.19 1.02 -16.49
C ASP A 40 -9.71 -0.37 -16.03
N ASP A 41 -9.99 -0.69 -14.78
CA ASP A 41 -9.64 -1.96 -14.14
C ASP A 41 -10.58 -3.12 -14.53
N GLY A 42 -10.87 -3.21 -15.84
CA GLY A 42 -11.67 -4.29 -16.41
C GLY A 42 -13.17 -4.14 -16.19
N SER A 43 -13.70 -2.93 -16.38
CA SER A 43 -15.15 -2.66 -16.28
C SER A 43 -15.99 -3.52 -17.22
N THR A 44 -17.18 -3.84 -16.76
CA THR A 44 -18.18 -4.64 -17.47
C THR A 44 -19.38 -3.82 -17.95
N ASP A 45 -19.45 -2.55 -17.57
CA ASP A 45 -20.44 -1.56 -18.00
C ASP A 45 -19.96 -0.74 -19.22
N ALA A 46 -20.63 0.38 -19.51
CA ALA A 46 -20.28 1.27 -20.61
C ALA A 46 -19.06 2.19 -20.33
N SER A 47 -18.32 2.02 -19.23
CA SER A 47 -17.22 2.91 -18.86
C SER A 47 -16.20 3.09 -19.97
N TRP A 48 -15.82 2.00 -20.65
CA TRP A 48 -14.82 2.07 -21.72
C TRP A 48 -15.32 2.85 -22.94
N ASP A 49 -16.59 2.70 -23.31
CA ASP A 49 -17.17 3.44 -24.43
C ASP A 49 -17.28 4.94 -24.11
N VAL A 50 -17.58 5.29 -22.87
CA VAL A 50 -17.53 6.67 -22.37
C VAL A 50 -16.11 7.23 -22.47
N ILE A 51 -15.08 6.47 -22.07
CA ILE A 51 -13.68 6.90 -22.17
C ILE A 51 -13.30 7.22 -23.62
N LYS A 52 -13.68 6.37 -24.58
CA LYS A 52 -13.43 6.62 -26.01
C LYS A 52 -14.07 7.94 -26.47
N SER A 53 -15.34 8.15 -26.12
CA SER A 53 -16.05 9.38 -26.46
C SER A 53 -15.42 10.62 -25.82
N LEU A 54 -14.94 10.52 -24.59
CA LEU A 54 -14.21 11.61 -23.93
C LEU A 54 -12.88 11.90 -24.62
N ARG A 55 -12.14 10.89 -25.04
CA ARG A 55 -10.91 11.03 -25.80
C ARG A 55 -11.12 11.71 -27.16
N GLU A 56 -12.23 11.40 -27.85
CA GLU A 56 -12.58 12.05 -29.11
C GLU A 56 -12.89 13.54 -28.93
N SER A 57 -13.46 13.92 -27.79
CA SER A 57 -13.84 15.31 -27.49
C SER A 57 -12.72 16.12 -26.86
N ASP A 58 -11.80 15.50 -26.11
CA ASP A 58 -10.70 16.15 -25.42
C ASP A 58 -9.38 15.35 -25.63
N PRO A 59 -8.40 15.89 -26.37
CA PRO A 59 -7.13 15.25 -26.62
C PRO A 59 -6.25 15.10 -25.35
N CYS A 60 -6.57 15.76 -24.25
CA CYS A 60 -5.88 15.60 -22.97
C CYS A 60 -6.34 14.37 -22.19
N VAL A 61 -7.43 13.70 -22.64
CA VAL A 61 -7.93 12.47 -22.00
C VAL A 61 -7.30 11.25 -22.65
N HIS A 62 -6.71 10.38 -21.85
CA HIS A 62 -6.14 9.10 -22.27
C HIS A 62 -6.79 7.96 -21.50
N GLY A 63 -6.98 6.82 -22.16
CA GLY A 63 -7.60 5.65 -21.57
C GLY A 63 -6.71 4.40 -21.66
N ILE A 64 -6.63 3.65 -20.57
CA ILE A 64 -5.98 2.34 -20.54
C ILE A 64 -6.96 1.34 -19.92
N ARG A 65 -7.21 0.23 -20.63
CA ARG A 65 -8.14 -0.81 -20.19
C ARG A 65 -7.42 -2.11 -19.91
N PHE A 66 -7.62 -2.65 -18.72
CA PHE A 66 -7.14 -3.98 -18.38
C PHE A 66 -8.06 -5.08 -18.92
N ARG A 67 -7.50 -6.26 -19.17
CA ARG A 67 -8.28 -7.44 -19.61
C ARG A 67 -9.19 -8.01 -18.53
N ARG A 68 -8.86 -7.78 -17.25
CA ARG A 68 -9.63 -8.19 -16.06
C ARG A 68 -9.34 -7.23 -14.93
N ASN A 69 -10.10 -7.33 -13.85
CA ASN A 69 -9.81 -6.62 -12.62
C ASN A 69 -8.51 -7.14 -11.97
N TYR A 70 -7.56 -6.23 -11.75
CA TYR A 70 -6.29 -6.43 -11.04
C TYR A 70 -6.23 -5.63 -9.73
N GLY A 71 -7.20 -4.75 -9.48
CA GLY A 71 -7.31 -3.92 -8.29
C GLY A 71 -6.71 -2.53 -8.45
N LYS A 72 -7.10 -1.64 -7.52
CA LYS A 72 -6.76 -0.20 -7.57
C LYS A 72 -5.26 0.07 -7.60
N SER A 73 -4.45 -0.74 -6.91
CA SER A 73 -2.99 -0.58 -6.90
C SER A 73 -2.37 -0.80 -8.28
N ALA A 74 -2.85 -1.81 -9.01
CA ALA A 74 -2.42 -2.09 -10.37
C ALA A 74 -2.75 -0.92 -11.32
N ALA A 75 -3.98 -0.39 -11.21
CA ALA A 75 -4.41 0.75 -12.00
C ALA A 75 -3.58 2.01 -11.70
N LEU A 76 -3.30 2.29 -10.41
CA LEU A 76 -2.43 3.40 -10.03
C LEU A 76 -1.01 3.23 -10.54
N TYR A 77 -0.42 2.03 -10.40
CA TYR A 77 0.92 1.77 -10.88
C TYR A 77 1.03 1.99 -12.40
N CYS A 78 0.07 1.47 -13.17
CA CYS A 78 0.01 1.68 -14.62
C CYS A 78 -0.11 3.17 -14.97
N GLY A 79 -0.97 3.93 -14.27
CA GLY A 79 -1.09 5.37 -14.45
C GLY A 79 0.16 6.14 -14.06
N PHE A 80 0.86 5.74 -12.99
CA PHE A 80 2.13 6.34 -12.58
C PHE A 80 3.24 6.11 -13.61
N ASP A 81 3.27 4.93 -14.21
CA ASP A 81 4.24 4.62 -15.28
C ASP A 81 4.01 5.48 -16.53
N ARG A 82 2.76 5.78 -16.88
CA ARG A 82 2.39 6.59 -18.06
C ARG A 82 2.40 8.10 -17.82
N ALA A 83 2.29 8.56 -16.58
CA ALA A 83 2.21 9.97 -16.26
C ALA A 83 3.45 10.75 -16.72
N GLU A 84 3.23 11.86 -17.46
CA GLU A 84 4.28 12.73 -18.03
C GLU A 84 4.37 14.10 -17.31
N GLY A 85 3.39 14.42 -16.46
CA GLY A 85 3.36 15.69 -15.72
C GLY A 85 4.41 15.79 -14.64
N ASP A 86 4.89 16.99 -14.37
CA ASP A 86 5.83 17.30 -13.26
C ASP A 86 5.20 16.98 -11.91
N ILE A 87 3.87 17.14 -11.83
CA ILE A 87 3.06 16.78 -10.67
C ILE A 87 2.01 15.76 -11.10
N VAL A 88 1.96 14.65 -10.37
CA VAL A 88 0.98 13.60 -10.55
C VAL A 88 -0.07 13.70 -9.47
N VAL A 89 -1.34 13.68 -9.84
CA VAL A 89 -2.47 13.71 -8.90
C VAL A 89 -3.26 12.43 -9.04
N THR A 90 -3.56 11.76 -7.94
CA THR A 90 -4.51 10.64 -7.92
C THR A 90 -5.86 11.12 -7.44
N MET A 91 -6.94 10.60 -8.02
CA MET A 91 -8.32 10.94 -7.67
C MET A 91 -9.24 9.74 -7.90
N ASP A 92 -10.25 9.58 -7.05
CA ASP A 92 -11.28 8.54 -7.24
C ASP A 92 -12.32 9.00 -8.27
N ALA A 93 -12.84 8.05 -9.08
CA ALA A 93 -13.82 8.37 -10.14
C ALA A 93 -15.23 8.69 -9.65
N ASP A 94 -15.53 8.55 -8.36
CA ASP A 94 -16.88 8.59 -7.79
C ASP A 94 -17.42 9.99 -7.44
N LEU A 95 -16.75 11.04 -7.89
CA LEU A 95 -17.10 12.46 -7.65
C LEU A 95 -17.15 12.86 -6.16
N GLN A 96 -16.53 12.08 -5.26
CA GLN A 96 -16.45 12.45 -3.85
C GLN A 96 -15.29 13.41 -3.55
N ASP A 97 -14.25 13.38 -4.35
CA ASP A 97 -13.10 14.27 -4.26
C ASP A 97 -13.28 15.47 -5.19
N ALA A 98 -12.92 16.66 -4.73
CA ALA A 98 -13.09 17.91 -5.48
C ALA A 98 -11.84 18.24 -6.30
N PRO A 99 -11.90 18.30 -7.66
CA PRO A 99 -10.77 18.71 -8.50
C PRO A 99 -10.25 20.12 -8.18
N GLU A 100 -11.10 20.97 -7.65
CA GLU A 100 -10.82 22.38 -7.26
C GLU A 100 -9.74 22.48 -6.16
N GLU A 101 -9.41 21.37 -5.50
CA GLU A 101 -8.35 21.29 -4.50
C GLU A 101 -6.94 21.13 -5.12
N ILE A 102 -6.86 20.71 -6.39
CA ILE A 102 -5.60 20.41 -7.10
C ILE A 102 -4.65 21.60 -7.14
N PRO A 103 -5.10 22.83 -7.51
CA PRO A 103 -4.19 23.97 -7.61
C PRO A 103 -3.48 24.30 -6.29
N GLN A 104 -4.18 24.19 -5.17
CA GLN A 104 -3.55 24.44 -3.87
C GLN A 104 -2.57 23.33 -3.49
N MET A 105 -2.89 22.04 -3.76
CA MET A 105 -1.97 20.94 -3.51
C MET A 105 -0.69 21.08 -4.38
N ARG A 106 -0.84 21.53 -5.63
CA ARG A 106 0.29 21.86 -6.51
C ARG A 106 1.17 22.96 -5.90
N ARG A 107 0.58 24.06 -5.41
CA ARG A 107 1.32 25.15 -4.77
C ARG A 107 2.09 24.65 -3.54
N MET A 108 1.50 23.83 -2.70
CA MET A 108 2.20 23.22 -1.56
C MET A 108 3.43 22.41 -1.99
N ILE A 109 3.37 21.69 -3.11
CA ILE A 109 4.52 20.95 -3.63
C ILE A 109 5.59 21.89 -4.16
N LEU A 110 5.23 22.89 -4.98
CA LEU A 110 6.18 23.76 -5.66
C LEU A 110 6.78 24.83 -4.75
N GLU A 111 5.96 25.50 -3.93
CA GLU A 111 6.35 26.65 -3.12
C GLU A 111 6.81 26.23 -1.72
N GLU A 112 6.10 25.31 -1.07
CA GLU A 112 6.43 24.83 0.26
C GLU A 112 7.40 23.64 0.22
N GLY A 113 7.63 23.04 -0.97
CA GLY A 113 8.62 22.01 -1.23
C GLY A 113 8.23 20.64 -0.67
N PHE A 114 6.96 20.31 -0.56
CA PHE A 114 6.52 18.96 -0.23
C PHE A 114 6.82 17.98 -1.38
N ASP A 115 7.15 16.74 -1.03
CA ASP A 115 7.31 15.65 -2.00
C ASP A 115 5.95 15.04 -2.36
N LEU A 116 5.07 15.00 -1.36
CA LEU A 116 3.72 14.45 -1.44
C LEU A 116 2.77 15.24 -0.54
N VAL A 117 1.57 15.53 -1.04
CA VAL A 117 0.48 16.12 -0.26
C VAL A 117 -0.73 15.19 -0.31
N SER A 118 -1.22 14.74 0.86
CA SER A 118 -2.41 13.91 0.98
C SER A 118 -3.63 14.74 1.35
N GLY A 119 -4.77 14.47 0.75
CA GLY A 119 -6.02 15.05 1.19
C GLY A 119 -6.44 14.51 2.57
N TRP A 120 -7.12 15.35 3.36
CA TRP A 120 -7.74 14.97 4.63
C TRP A 120 -9.22 15.32 4.61
N LYS A 121 -10.07 14.30 4.59
CA LYS A 121 -11.54 14.43 4.64
C LYS A 121 -11.99 14.75 6.06
N LYS A 122 -11.78 16.04 6.49
CA LYS A 122 -12.05 16.50 7.87
C LYS A 122 -13.52 16.36 8.27
N HIS A 123 -14.44 16.63 7.34
CA HIS A 123 -15.89 16.54 7.55
C HIS A 123 -16.48 15.48 6.61
N ARG A 124 -16.43 14.20 7.03
CA ARG A 124 -17.11 13.12 6.30
C ARG A 124 -18.63 13.26 6.49
N LYS A 125 -19.35 13.43 5.38
CA LYS A 125 -20.83 13.50 5.38
C LYS A 125 -21.50 12.10 5.44
N ASP A 126 -20.73 11.02 5.68
CA ASP A 126 -21.22 9.65 5.81
C ASP A 126 -21.71 9.34 7.24
N THR A 127 -22.63 8.35 7.36
CA THR A 127 -23.28 7.92 8.62
C THR A 127 -22.26 7.59 9.71
N ALA A 128 -22.30 8.37 10.79
CA ALA A 128 -21.16 8.65 11.70
C ALA A 128 -20.76 7.51 12.67
N LEU A 129 -21.60 6.58 13.06
CA LEU A 129 -21.37 5.75 14.25
C LEU A 129 -20.66 4.40 13.98
N THR A 130 -20.90 3.75 12.84
CA THR A 130 -20.34 2.42 12.55
C THR A 130 -19.01 2.44 11.80
N LYS A 131 -18.65 3.55 11.12
CA LYS A 131 -17.45 3.66 10.30
C LYS A 131 -16.32 4.48 10.93
N ASN A 132 -16.61 5.38 11.87
CA ASN A 132 -15.61 6.33 12.40
C ASN A 132 -14.67 5.72 13.44
N LEU A 133 -15.13 4.84 14.32
CA LEU A 133 -14.29 4.24 15.37
C LEU A 133 -13.24 3.27 14.79
N PRO A 134 -13.61 2.32 13.90
CA PRO A 134 -12.64 1.46 13.21
C PRO A 134 -11.63 2.24 12.38
N SER A 135 -12.08 3.31 11.68
CA SER A 135 -11.19 4.16 10.87
C SER A 135 -10.18 4.93 11.74
N LYS A 136 -10.60 5.45 12.90
CA LYS A 136 -9.70 6.14 13.84
C LYS A 136 -8.64 5.19 14.41
N LEU A 137 -9.05 3.98 14.81
CA LEU A 137 -8.12 2.97 15.32
C LEU A 137 -7.12 2.55 14.24
N TYR A 138 -7.60 2.29 13.03
CA TYR A 138 -6.75 1.98 11.88
C TYR A 138 -5.72 3.08 11.61
N ASN A 139 -6.15 4.34 11.53
CA ASN A 139 -5.25 5.46 11.28
C ASN A 139 -4.26 5.67 12.44
N ALA A 140 -4.67 5.43 13.70
CA ALA A 140 -3.76 5.49 14.84
C ALA A 140 -2.68 4.41 14.76
N THR A 141 -3.05 3.17 14.45
CA THR A 141 -2.12 2.03 14.26
C THR A 141 -1.21 2.29 13.06
N ALA A 142 -1.77 2.78 11.94
CA ALA A 142 -0.99 3.13 10.76
C ALA A 142 0.06 4.21 11.08
N ARG A 143 -0.31 5.27 11.81
CA ARG A 143 0.65 6.30 12.26
C ARG A 143 1.75 5.74 13.15
N CYS A 144 1.40 4.84 14.07
CA CYS A 144 2.39 4.22 14.96
C CYS A 144 3.42 3.38 14.18
N ILE A 145 2.95 2.57 13.23
CA ILE A 145 3.79 1.67 12.43
C ILE A 145 4.60 2.44 11.38
N THR A 146 3.96 3.37 10.66
CA THR A 146 4.60 4.10 9.55
C THR A 146 5.41 5.30 10.01
N GLY A 147 5.13 5.82 11.21
CA GLY A 147 5.73 7.05 11.72
C GLY A 147 5.38 8.29 10.87
N ILE A 148 4.24 8.26 10.15
CA ILE A 148 3.75 9.38 9.33
C ILE A 148 2.55 10.01 10.04
N LYS A 149 2.58 11.34 10.20
CA LYS A 149 1.56 12.09 10.94
C LYS A 149 0.40 12.53 10.04
N LEU A 150 -0.22 11.60 9.28
CA LEU A 150 -1.42 11.89 8.50
C LEU A 150 -2.68 11.51 9.30
N HIS A 151 -3.72 12.34 9.18
CA HIS A 151 -5.03 12.07 9.76
C HIS A 151 -5.84 11.07 8.92
N ASP A 152 -5.67 11.09 7.59
CA ASP A 152 -6.36 10.20 6.66
C ASP A 152 -5.38 9.57 5.64
N MET A 153 -4.94 8.34 5.92
CA MET A 153 -4.07 7.58 5.02
C MET A 153 -4.82 7.10 3.76
N ASN A 154 -6.15 6.97 3.84
CA ASN A 154 -6.99 6.36 2.79
C ASN A 154 -7.60 7.38 1.82
N CYS A 155 -7.31 8.67 1.92
CA CYS A 155 -7.83 9.65 0.97
C CYS A 155 -7.38 9.30 -0.45
N GLY A 156 -8.31 9.29 -1.44
CA GLY A 156 -8.00 9.04 -2.85
C GLY A 156 -7.25 10.20 -3.47
N LEU A 157 -7.62 11.43 -3.09
CA LEU A 157 -6.99 12.65 -3.59
C LEU A 157 -5.62 12.86 -2.94
N LYS A 158 -4.57 12.73 -3.75
CA LYS A 158 -3.18 12.99 -3.38
C LYS A 158 -2.44 13.60 -4.54
N ALA A 159 -1.51 14.50 -4.25
CA ALA A 159 -0.60 15.08 -5.24
C ALA A 159 0.85 14.70 -4.91
N TYR A 160 1.65 14.44 -5.92
CA TYR A 160 3.02 13.95 -5.81
C TYR A 160 3.92 14.68 -6.80
N ARG A 161 5.20 14.86 -6.46
CA ARG A 161 6.22 15.08 -7.50
C ARG A 161 6.32 13.85 -8.39
N SER A 162 6.55 14.03 -9.68
CA SER A 162 6.69 12.94 -10.63
C SER A 162 7.75 11.90 -10.19
N GLU A 163 8.88 12.37 -9.68
CA GLU A 163 9.95 11.52 -9.17
C GLU A 163 9.53 10.58 -8.04
N VAL A 164 8.55 10.98 -7.22
CA VAL A 164 8.01 10.12 -6.14
C VAL A 164 7.31 8.91 -6.73
N VAL A 165 6.36 9.13 -7.64
CA VAL A 165 5.57 8.03 -8.23
C VAL A 165 6.40 7.12 -9.12
N LYS A 166 7.45 7.65 -9.77
CA LYS A 166 8.39 6.86 -10.58
C LYS A 166 9.37 6.04 -9.73
N SER A 167 9.55 6.37 -8.45
CA SER A 167 10.47 5.68 -7.53
C SER A 167 9.82 4.62 -6.67
N ILE A 168 8.50 4.48 -6.70
CA ILE A 168 7.76 3.54 -5.83
C ILE A 168 7.06 2.46 -6.65
N GLU A 169 7.02 1.26 -6.10
CA GLU A 169 6.18 0.16 -6.60
C GLU A 169 4.90 0.06 -5.80
N VAL A 170 3.75 0.09 -6.49
CA VAL A 170 2.42 -0.04 -5.87
C VAL A 170 1.77 -1.32 -6.37
N TYR A 171 1.59 -2.30 -5.48
CA TYR A 171 0.97 -3.60 -5.79
C TYR A 171 0.06 -4.08 -4.66
N GLY A 172 -0.76 -5.10 -4.89
CA GLY A 172 -1.71 -5.64 -3.90
C GLY A 172 -2.63 -4.55 -3.35
N GLU A 173 -2.69 -4.36 -2.05
CA GLU A 173 -3.47 -3.32 -1.38
C GLU A 173 -2.64 -2.08 -0.99
N MET A 174 -1.44 -1.91 -1.56
CA MET A 174 -0.49 -0.86 -1.14
C MET A 174 -0.89 0.56 -1.56
N HIS A 175 -1.93 0.74 -2.38
CA HIS A 175 -2.46 2.06 -2.73
C HIS A 175 -2.80 2.95 -1.50
N ARG A 176 -3.12 2.34 -0.36
CA ARG A 176 -3.39 3.05 0.91
C ARG A 176 -2.13 3.57 1.58
N TYR A 177 -1.00 2.97 1.27
CA TYR A 177 0.29 3.19 1.94
C TYR A 177 1.30 3.92 1.05
N ILE A 178 0.87 4.52 -0.05
CA ILE A 178 1.75 5.29 -0.93
C ILE A 178 2.59 6.33 -0.16
N PRO A 179 2.05 7.09 0.84
CA PRO A 179 2.89 7.98 1.64
C PRO A 179 4.01 7.27 2.38
N TYR A 180 3.78 6.03 2.82
CA TYR A 180 4.81 5.23 3.49
C TYR A 180 5.85 4.67 2.51
N LEU A 181 5.42 4.23 1.32
CA LEU A 181 6.33 3.82 0.26
C LEU A 181 7.23 4.99 -0.17
N ALA A 182 6.66 6.18 -0.34
CA ALA A 182 7.41 7.40 -0.64
C ALA A 182 8.45 7.73 0.44
N LYS A 183 8.07 7.68 1.72
CA LYS A 183 8.99 7.89 2.84
C LYS A 183 10.17 6.91 2.83
N ASN A 184 9.90 5.63 2.53
CA ASN A 184 10.95 4.60 2.46
C ASN A 184 11.83 4.73 1.22
N ALA A 185 11.31 5.30 0.14
CA ALA A 185 12.08 5.67 -1.04
C ALA A 185 12.95 6.94 -0.84
N GLY A 186 12.84 7.61 0.33
CA GLY A 186 13.66 8.77 0.69
C GLY A 186 12.91 10.10 0.69
N PHE A 187 11.65 10.14 0.23
CA PHE A 187 10.81 11.34 0.18
C PHE A 187 10.15 11.59 1.54
N LYS A 188 10.71 12.51 2.31
CA LYS A 188 10.34 12.71 3.72
C LYS A 188 9.39 13.87 3.96
N ARG A 189 9.26 14.79 2.99
CA ARG A 189 8.42 15.98 3.10
C ARG A 189 6.99 15.68 2.69
N ILE A 190 6.24 15.03 3.58
CA ILE A 190 4.85 14.61 3.36
C ILE A 190 3.93 15.59 4.08
N GLY A 191 3.09 16.27 3.30
CA GLY A 191 2.09 17.22 3.78
C GLY A 191 0.68 16.64 3.78
N GLU A 192 -0.23 17.34 4.45
CA GLU A 192 -1.66 17.03 4.47
C GLU A 192 -2.47 18.30 4.29
N LYS A 193 -3.52 18.24 3.48
CA LYS A 193 -4.44 19.34 3.22
C LYS A 193 -5.86 18.92 3.55
N ALA A 194 -6.57 19.68 4.37
CA ALA A 194 -8.01 19.49 4.52
C ALA A 194 -8.72 19.78 3.21
N VAL A 195 -9.43 18.78 2.67
CA VAL A 195 -10.11 18.85 1.38
C VAL A 195 -11.62 18.75 1.55
N HIS A 196 -12.33 19.37 0.62
CA HIS A 196 -13.78 19.23 0.55
C HIS A 196 -14.16 17.81 0.11
N HIS A 197 -15.16 17.21 0.77
CA HIS A 197 -15.64 15.86 0.45
C HIS A 197 -17.14 15.92 0.15
N GLU A 198 -17.50 15.51 -1.05
CA GLU A 198 -18.88 15.47 -1.50
C GLU A 198 -19.54 14.12 -1.19
N LYS A 199 -20.86 14.08 -1.15
CA LYS A 199 -21.58 12.81 -1.07
C LYS A 199 -21.48 12.11 -2.42
N ARG A 200 -21.30 10.78 -2.39
CA ARG A 200 -21.33 9.97 -3.61
C ARG A 200 -22.63 10.23 -4.36
N LYS A 201 -22.53 10.60 -5.64
CA LYS A 201 -23.65 10.97 -6.50
C LYS A 201 -24.20 9.75 -7.25
N TYR A 202 -23.31 8.84 -7.68
CA TYR A 202 -23.64 7.65 -8.47
C TYR A 202 -23.13 6.36 -7.79
N GLY A 203 -23.77 5.22 -8.11
CA GLY A 203 -23.34 3.88 -7.68
C GLY A 203 -23.58 3.56 -6.20
N LYS A 204 -23.24 2.32 -5.79
CA LYS A 204 -23.35 1.81 -4.42
C LYS A 204 -21.97 1.49 -3.84
N SER A 205 -21.75 1.80 -2.57
CA SER A 205 -20.51 1.44 -1.86
C SER A 205 -20.37 -0.09 -1.77
N LYS A 206 -19.28 -0.64 -2.29
CA LYS A 206 -18.97 -2.10 -2.32
C LYS A 206 -18.23 -2.58 -1.07
N PHE A 207 -18.20 -1.81 0.04
CA PHE A 207 -17.31 -2.07 1.18
C PHE A 207 -17.99 -2.77 2.35
N GLY A 208 -17.48 -3.97 2.75
CA GLY A 208 -17.88 -4.76 3.92
C GLY A 208 -16.90 -4.69 5.11
N LEU A 209 -17.23 -5.41 6.21
CA LEU A 209 -16.42 -5.53 7.44
C LEU A 209 -15.06 -6.22 7.20
N GLU A 210 -14.94 -7.07 6.17
CA GLU A 210 -13.71 -7.76 5.76
C GLU A 210 -12.55 -6.78 5.50
N ARG A 211 -12.87 -5.56 5.08
CA ARG A 211 -11.87 -4.50 4.83
C ARG A 211 -11.05 -4.15 6.07
N PHE A 212 -11.62 -4.29 7.27
CA PHE A 212 -10.92 -3.93 8.51
C PHE A 212 -9.85 -4.97 8.87
N VAL A 213 -10.20 -6.24 8.77
CA VAL A 213 -9.27 -7.35 9.03
C VAL A 213 -8.16 -7.35 7.98
N ASN A 214 -8.52 -7.22 6.70
CA ASN A 214 -7.56 -7.16 5.61
C ASN A 214 -6.63 -5.94 5.76
N GLY A 215 -7.16 -4.78 6.11
CA GLY A 215 -6.34 -3.58 6.34
C GLY A 215 -5.31 -3.73 7.46
N PHE A 216 -5.63 -4.46 8.52
CA PHE A 216 -4.66 -4.76 9.60
C PHE A 216 -3.58 -5.74 9.14
N LEU A 217 -3.96 -6.80 8.44
CA LEU A 217 -3.01 -7.76 7.85
C LEU A 217 -2.10 -7.09 6.81
N ASP A 218 -2.67 -6.23 5.96
CA ASP A 218 -1.92 -5.44 4.97
C ASP A 218 -0.88 -4.54 5.64
N LEU A 219 -1.25 -3.91 6.77
CA LEU A 219 -0.34 -3.04 7.51
C LEU A 219 0.82 -3.82 8.13
N GLN A 220 0.57 -5.02 8.68
CA GLN A 220 1.62 -5.90 9.17
C GLN A 220 2.53 -6.37 8.04
N THR A 221 1.94 -6.82 6.94
CA THR A 221 2.67 -7.27 5.74
C THR A 221 3.53 -6.14 5.18
N LEU A 222 2.97 -4.94 5.07
CA LEU A 222 3.72 -3.76 4.61
C LEU A 222 4.89 -3.44 5.53
N SER A 223 4.65 -3.39 6.85
CA SER A 223 5.71 -3.12 7.83
C SER A 223 6.84 -4.14 7.75
N PHE A 224 6.47 -5.41 7.57
CA PHE A 224 7.43 -6.49 7.41
C PHE A 224 8.21 -6.37 6.09
N LEU A 225 7.50 -6.23 4.96
CA LEU A 225 8.12 -6.16 3.63
C LEU A 225 9.01 -4.93 3.46
N THR A 226 8.62 -3.78 4.00
CA THR A 226 9.44 -2.56 3.89
C THR A 226 10.68 -2.60 4.77
N ARG A 227 10.62 -3.30 5.91
CA ARG A 227 11.75 -3.41 6.83
C ARG A 227 12.68 -4.58 6.49
N PHE A 228 12.10 -5.69 6.03
CA PHE A 228 12.81 -6.96 5.82
C PHE A 228 12.62 -7.53 4.41
N GLY A 229 11.82 -6.91 3.54
CA GLY A 229 11.48 -7.45 2.22
C GLY A 229 12.66 -7.50 1.24
N LYS A 230 13.70 -6.69 1.47
CA LYS A 230 14.94 -6.76 0.69
C LYS A 230 15.90 -7.81 1.24
N ASP A 231 15.88 -8.03 2.56
CA ASP A 231 16.79 -8.92 3.28
C ASP A 231 16.04 -9.75 4.34
N PRO A 232 15.11 -10.64 3.94
CA PRO A 232 14.31 -11.46 4.87
C PRO A 232 15.18 -12.34 5.76
N MET A 233 16.37 -12.72 5.27
CA MET A 233 17.35 -13.50 6.01
C MET A 233 17.81 -12.82 7.29
N HIS A 234 17.87 -11.48 7.33
CA HIS A 234 18.27 -10.75 8.54
C HIS A 234 17.27 -10.95 9.69
N PHE A 235 15.96 -10.99 9.41
CA PHE A 235 14.95 -11.21 10.44
C PHE A 235 14.83 -12.68 10.84
N PHE A 236 14.59 -13.55 9.87
CA PHE A 236 14.35 -14.97 10.13
C PHE A 236 15.63 -15.71 10.51
N GLY A 237 16.76 -15.36 9.88
CA GLY A 237 18.05 -15.97 10.15
C GLY A 237 18.54 -15.66 11.57
N TYR A 238 18.50 -14.38 12.01
CA TYR A 238 18.86 -14.02 13.39
C TYR A 238 17.95 -14.68 14.42
N SER A 239 16.63 -14.63 14.21
CA SER A 239 15.67 -15.25 15.12
C SER A 239 15.85 -16.77 15.18
N GLY A 240 16.08 -17.40 14.02
CA GLY A 240 16.31 -18.83 13.90
C GLY A 240 17.61 -19.26 14.58
N LEU A 241 18.70 -18.53 14.34
CA LEU A 241 19.99 -18.80 14.97
C LEU A 241 19.94 -18.65 16.50
N LEU A 242 19.26 -17.59 16.99
CA LEU A 242 19.08 -17.38 18.43
C LEU A 242 18.31 -18.53 19.08
N MET A 243 17.16 -18.92 18.49
CA MET A 243 16.35 -20.03 18.99
C MET A 243 17.13 -21.35 18.95
N PHE A 244 17.86 -21.60 17.85
CA PHE A 244 18.72 -22.79 17.73
C PHE A 244 19.77 -22.82 18.85
N LEU A 245 20.49 -21.71 19.07
CA LEU A 245 21.54 -21.64 20.10
C LEU A 245 20.96 -21.83 21.51
N VAL A 246 19.83 -21.21 21.82
CA VAL A 246 19.15 -21.39 23.12
C VAL A 246 18.78 -22.85 23.33
N GLY A 247 18.11 -23.47 22.36
CA GLY A 247 17.73 -24.88 22.42
C GLY A 247 18.93 -25.83 22.51
N PHE A 248 19.99 -25.53 21.75
CA PHE A 248 21.23 -26.31 21.79
C PHE A 248 21.91 -26.22 23.17
N VAL A 249 22.09 -25.01 23.70
CA VAL A 249 22.68 -24.80 25.02
C VAL A 249 21.87 -25.49 26.13
N MET A 250 20.54 -25.38 26.08
CA MET A 250 19.66 -26.10 27.02
C MET A 250 19.81 -27.61 26.92
N THR A 251 19.88 -28.16 25.72
CA THR A 251 20.10 -29.59 25.51
C THR A 251 21.43 -30.06 26.07
N VAL A 252 22.51 -29.33 25.75
CA VAL A 252 23.85 -29.65 26.26
C VAL A 252 23.88 -29.55 27.80
N TRP A 253 23.26 -28.54 28.39
CA TRP A 253 23.14 -28.38 29.83
C TRP A 253 22.45 -29.60 30.50
N ILE A 254 21.28 -30.02 29.96
CA ILE A 254 20.55 -31.17 30.53
C ILE A 254 21.33 -32.44 30.46
N ILE A 255 22.04 -32.70 29.34
CA ILE A 255 22.91 -33.87 29.14
C ILE A 255 24.09 -33.82 30.10
N ALA A 256 24.77 -32.69 30.18
CA ALA A 256 25.94 -32.51 31.08
C ALA A 256 25.55 -32.68 32.54
N ALA A 257 24.44 -32.07 32.97
CA ALA A 257 23.91 -32.23 34.34
C ALA A 257 23.63 -33.70 34.66
N LYS A 258 23.03 -34.46 33.75
CA LYS A 258 22.81 -35.91 33.92
C LYS A 258 24.09 -36.65 34.07
N LEU A 259 25.10 -36.43 33.22
CA LEU A 259 26.39 -37.12 33.28
C LEU A 259 27.14 -36.83 34.56
N ILE A 260 27.14 -35.58 35.04
CA ILE A 260 27.77 -35.17 36.28
C ILE A 260 27.12 -35.88 37.49
N HIS A 261 25.78 -35.88 37.59
CA HIS A 261 25.06 -36.53 38.67
C HIS A 261 25.25 -38.06 38.65
N GLN A 262 25.28 -38.66 37.46
CA GLN A 262 25.54 -40.08 37.30
C GLN A 262 26.96 -40.47 37.77
N ALA A 263 27.96 -39.64 37.45
CA ALA A 263 29.35 -39.80 37.90
C ALA A 263 29.51 -39.67 39.44
N GLN A 264 28.61 -38.90 40.06
CA GLN A 264 28.57 -38.74 41.53
C GLN A 264 27.73 -39.81 42.24
N GLY A 265 27.20 -40.78 41.51
CA GLY A 265 26.34 -41.84 42.08
C GLY A 265 24.94 -41.38 42.51
N LEU A 266 24.52 -40.16 42.11
CA LEU A 266 23.22 -39.58 42.44
C LEU A 266 22.16 -40.07 41.45
N LYS A 267 20.94 -40.33 41.92
CA LYS A 267 19.81 -40.63 41.05
C LYS A 267 19.34 -39.34 40.37
N PHE A 268 19.39 -39.30 39.07
CA PHE A 268 18.89 -38.20 38.26
C PHE A 268 17.79 -38.67 37.29
N ARG A 269 16.81 -37.84 37.02
CA ARG A 269 15.73 -38.19 36.07
C ARG A 269 16.29 -38.43 34.67
N ALA A 270 15.66 -39.31 33.92
CA ALA A 270 16.02 -39.50 32.53
C ALA A 270 15.86 -38.18 31.76
N VAL A 271 16.69 -37.92 30.73
CA VAL A 271 16.62 -36.73 29.91
C VAL A 271 15.24 -36.52 29.31
N THR A 272 14.65 -37.63 28.87
CA THR A 272 13.30 -37.69 28.28
C THR A 272 12.16 -37.45 29.29
N ASP A 273 12.41 -37.61 30.59
CA ASP A 273 11.39 -37.35 31.63
C ASP A 273 11.36 -35.86 32.08
N GLN A 274 12.17 -35.05 31.46
CA GLN A 274 12.28 -33.63 31.78
C GLN A 274 11.51 -32.77 30.75
N PRO A 275 10.47 -32.03 31.14
CA PRO A 275 9.75 -31.15 30.22
C PRO A 275 10.65 -30.14 29.48
N LEU A 276 11.72 -29.68 30.14
CA LEU A 276 12.68 -28.75 29.58
C LEU A 276 13.41 -29.32 28.35
N PHE A 277 13.61 -30.65 28.28
CA PHE A 277 14.19 -31.30 27.10
C PHE A 277 13.33 -31.13 25.87
N TYR A 278 12.01 -31.27 26.00
CA TYR A 278 11.09 -31.11 24.86
C TYR A 278 11.01 -29.65 24.41
N LEU A 279 11.09 -28.70 25.36
CA LEU A 279 11.18 -27.27 25.00
C LEU A 279 12.49 -26.96 24.28
N ALA A 280 13.61 -27.51 24.72
CA ALA A 280 14.88 -27.37 24.05
C ALA A 280 14.87 -27.96 22.63
N LEU A 281 14.32 -29.16 22.46
CA LEU A 281 14.16 -29.79 21.15
C LEU A 281 13.27 -28.95 20.23
N LEU A 282 12.13 -28.48 20.74
CA LEU A 282 11.21 -27.62 19.99
C LEU A 282 11.92 -26.34 19.54
N ALA A 283 12.71 -25.69 20.42
CA ALA A 283 13.45 -24.50 20.10
C ALA A 283 14.50 -24.74 18.99
N VAL A 284 15.22 -25.87 19.02
CA VAL A 284 16.17 -26.27 17.95
C VAL A 284 15.43 -26.42 16.63
N VAL A 285 14.32 -27.17 16.60
CA VAL A 285 13.55 -27.43 15.36
C VAL A 285 12.99 -26.13 14.81
N LEU A 286 12.34 -25.29 15.64
CA LEU A 286 11.82 -23.98 15.22
C LEU A 286 12.94 -23.07 14.74
N GLY A 287 14.12 -23.09 15.39
CA GLY A 287 15.27 -22.33 14.96
C GLY A 287 15.73 -22.67 13.54
N VAL A 288 15.83 -23.96 13.23
CA VAL A 288 16.16 -24.44 11.88
C VAL A 288 15.06 -24.06 10.88
N MET A 289 13.79 -24.21 11.23
CA MET A 289 12.67 -23.83 10.36
C MET A 289 12.67 -22.35 10.02
N LEU A 290 12.89 -21.49 11.01
CA LEU A 290 12.98 -20.04 10.79
C LEU A 290 14.17 -19.68 9.90
N PHE A 291 15.33 -20.29 10.11
CA PHE A 291 16.51 -20.08 9.28
C PHE A 291 16.23 -20.45 7.81
N LEU A 292 15.63 -21.61 7.57
CA LEU A 292 15.26 -22.05 6.23
C LEU A 292 14.19 -21.15 5.59
N ALA A 293 13.23 -20.68 6.39
CA ALA A 293 12.22 -19.72 5.91
C ALA A 293 12.87 -18.39 5.49
N GLY A 294 13.88 -17.92 6.22
CA GLY A 294 14.69 -16.75 5.85
C GLY A 294 15.41 -16.94 4.53
N LEU A 295 16.06 -18.08 4.34
CA LEU A 295 16.78 -18.41 3.11
C LEU A 295 15.84 -18.48 1.90
N LEU A 296 14.69 -19.15 2.06
CA LEU A 296 13.66 -19.24 1.01
C LEU A 296 13.09 -17.86 0.68
N GLY A 297 12.80 -17.06 1.70
CA GLY A 297 12.31 -15.68 1.53
C GLY A 297 13.30 -14.81 0.74
N GLU A 298 14.60 -14.92 1.01
CA GLU A 298 15.67 -14.24 0.27
C GLU A 298 15.72 -14.67 -1.21
N MET A 299 15.63 -15.98 -1.46
CA MET A 299 15.61 -16.52 -2.82
C MET A 299 14.38 -16.03 -3.61
N ILE A 300 13.19 -16.03 -2.99
CA ILE A 300 11.96 -15.55 -3.60
C ILE A 300 12.05 -14.05 -3.88
N ALA A 301 12.55 -13.25 -2.93
CA ALA A 301 12.71 -11.81 -3.10
C ALA A 301 13.61 -11.45 -4.30
N ARG A 302 14.65 -12.23 -4.53
CA ARG A 302 15.57 -12.06 -5.67
C ARG A 302 14.99 -12.56 -7.01
N SER A 303 14.03 -13.49 -6.97
CA SER A 303 13.51 -14.18 -8.17
C SER A 303 12.22 -13.58 -8.74
N ALA A 304 11.74 -12.44 -8.24
CA ALA A 304 10.45 -11.86 -8.62
C ALA A 304 10.56 -10.56 -9.48
N PRO A 305 11.11 -10.62 -10.72
CA PRO A 305 11.29 -9.43 -11.56
C PRO A 305 10.00 -8.90 -12.20
N GLU A 306 8.92 -9.70 -12.28
CA GLU A 306 7.71 -9.38 -13.07
C GLU A 306 6.46 -9.08 -12.22
N ARG A 307 6.62 -8.58 -11.00
CA ARG A 307 5.50 -8.37 -10.06
C ARG A 307 4.42 -7.42 -10.57
N ASN A 308 4.80 -6.46 -11.40
CA ASN A 308 3.92 -5.39 -11.91
C ASN A 308 3.62 -5.52 -13.41
N HIS A 309 3.67 -6.73 -13.97
CA HIS A 309 3.30 -6.96 -15.35
C HIS A 309 1.79 -7.18 -15.48
N TYR A 310 1.08 -6.25 -16.13
CA TYR A 310 -0.38 -6.27 -16.31
C TYR A 310 -0.75 -6.43 -17.78
N ASN A 311 -1.74 -7.30 -18.06
CA ASN A 311 -2.25 -7.50 -19.42
C ASN A 311 -3.19 -6.35 -19.82
N ILE A 312 -2.66 -5.36 -20.51
CA ILE A 312 -3.43 -4.28 -21.12
C ILE A 312 -4.23 -4.87 -22.30
N LYS A 313 -5.49 -4.52 -22.39
CA LYS A 313 -6.38 -4.92 -23.50
C LYS A 313 -6.38 -3.88 -24.60
N GLU A 314 -6.42 -2.61 -24.23
CA GLU A 314 -6.54 -1.48 -25.15
C GLU A 314 -5.98 -0.21 -24.49
N GLU A 315 -5.32 0.65 -25.28
CA GLU A 315 -4.77 1.95 -24.86
C GLU A 315 -5.08 2.99 -25.94
N ILE A 316 -5.56 4.20 -25.59
CA ILE A 316 -5.98 5.27 -26.50
C ILE A 316 -5.58 6.65 -25.99
#